data_00fffcc17de88a31dc09221cc474a00a
#
_entry.id   00fffcc17de88a31dc09221cc474a00a
#
_cell.length_a   1.000
_cell.length_b   1.000
_cell.length_c   1.000
_cell.angle_alpha   90.00
_cell.angle_beta   90.00
_cell.angle_gamma   90.00
#
_symmetry.space_group_name_H-M   'P 1'
#
loop_
_entity.id
_entity.type
_entity.pdbx_description
1 polymer ?
#
loop_
_entity_poly.entity_id
_entity_poly.type
_entity_poly.pdbx_seq_one_letter_code
_entity_poly.pdbx_strand_id
1 'polypeptide(L)'
;MAANPAQWLKQPRERPRVVAVFDLDGTLTARDTLLPFLRHLAGTRRFLVRLPIIAAIVVAMALRLLTRSRAKELVLSFFVRGASRAELELRGEAFARERLPGMLREEARARLRWHQASGHHCILVTASPALSP
;
A
#
# COMPACT_ATOMS: atom_id res chain seq x y z
N MET A 1 -4.61 -37.72 -11.12
CA MET A 1 -5.52 -38.19 -10.07
C MET A 1 -6.34 -36.99 -9.58
N ALA A 2 -7.62 -36.98 -9.87
CA ALA A 2 -8.51 -35.97 -9.36
C ALA A 2 -8.74 -36.20 -7.86
N ALA A 3 -8.47 -35.22 -7.02
CA ALA A 3 -8.73 -35.30 -5.60
C ALA A 3 -10.24 -35.49 -5.37
N ASN A 4 -10.61 -36.51 -4.57
CA ASN A 4 -11.99 -36.81 -4.25
C ASN A 4 -12.63 -35.62 -3.54
N PRO A 5 -13.67 -34.98 -4.11
CA PRO A 5 -14.31 -33.80 -3.51
C PRO A 5 -14.86 -34.07 -2.10
N ALA A 6 -15.13 -35.32 -1.74
CA ALA A 6 -15.53 -35.67 -0.39
C ALA A 6 -14.43 -35.50 0.68
N GLN A 7 -13.18 -35.40 0.27
CA GLN A 7 -12.08 -35.12 1.22
C GLN A 7 -12.09 -33.70 1.74
N TRP A 8 -12.61 -32.76 0.97
CA TRP A 8 -12.75 -31.35 1.39
C TRP A 8 -13.80 -31.16 2.49
N LEU A 9 -14.78 -32.10 2.56
CA LEU A 9 -15.84 -32.04 3.56
C LEU A 9 -15.42 -32.70 4.89
N LYS A 10 -14.32 -33.42 4.91
CA LYS A 10 -13.78 -34.11 6.12
C LYS A 10 -12.61 -33.36 6.77
N GLN A 11 -12.17 -32.23 6.22
CA GLN A 11 -11.23 -31.41 6.96
C GLN A 11 -11.93 -30.90 8.22
N PRO A 12 -11.31 -31.05 9.41
CA PRO A 12 -11.87 -30.46 10.60
C PRO A 12 -12.12 -28.99 10.26
N ARG A 13 -13.35 -28.51 10.46
CA ARG A 13 -13.67 -27.10 10.35
C ARG A 13 -12.70 -26.40 11.28
N GLU A 14 -11.60 -25.92 10.72
CA GLU A 14 -10.69 -25.08 11.47
C GLU A 14 -11.57 -23.99 12.09
N ARG A 15 -11.38 -23.76 13.38
CA ARG A 15 -12.08 -22.69 14.09
C ARG A 15 -12.08 -21.46 13.18
N PRO A 16 -13.19 -20.71 13.08
CA PRO A 16 -13.22 -19.56 12.19
C PRO A 16 -11.98 -18.72 12.46
N ARG A 17 -11.09 -18.64 11.47
CA ARG A 17 -9.87 -17.85 11.58
C ARG A 17 -10.31 -16.42 11.74
N VAL A 18 -9.89 -15.79 12.81
CA VAL A 18 -10.12 -14.37 12.99
C VAL A 18 -9.31 -13.66 11.92
N VAL A 19 -10.00 -12.87 11.11
CA VAL A 19 -9.40 -12.05 10.08
C VAL A 19 -9.35 -10.62 10.61
N ALA A 20 -8.14 -10.09 10.78
CA ALA A 20 -7.93 -8.70 11.14
C ALA A 20 -7.63 -7.89 9.88
N VAL A 21 -8.46 -6.91 9.59
CA VAL A 21 -8.31 -6.04 8.42
C VAL A 21 -7.76 -4.69 8.88
N PHE A 22 -6.68 -4.25 8.27
CA PHE A 22 -6.02 -2.98 8.56
C PHE A 22 -6.01 -2.10 7.32
N ASP A 23 -6.42 -0.85 7.48
CA ASP A 23 -6.17 0.19 6.49
C ASP A 23 -4.76 0.76 6.68
N LEU A 24 -4.05 1.02 5.59
CA LEU A 24 -2.66 1.48 5.64
C LEU A 24 -2.58 2.99 5.90
N ASP A 25 -3.08 3.78 4.94
CA ASP A 25 -2.88 5.23 4.97
C ASP A 25 -3.78 5.91 6.00
N GLY A 26 -3.16 6.63 6.93
CA GLY A 26 -3.88 7.35 7.98
C GLY A 26 -4.39 6.47 9.14
N THR A 27 -4.25 5.14 9.05
CA THR A 27 -4.62 4.18 10.11
C THR A 27 -3.38 3.51 10.69
N LEU A 28 -2.70 2.67 9.93
CA LEU A 28 -1.42 2.08 10.35
C LEU A 28 -0.29 3.10 10.29
N THR A 29 -0.31 4.00 9.33
CA THR A 29 0.64 5.08 9.18
C THR A 29 0.05 6.40 9.67
N ALA A 30 0.89 7.27 10.25
CA ALA A 30 0.49 8.60 10.67
C ALA A 30 0.24 9.55 9.49
N ARG A 31 0.84 9.27 8.35
CA ARG A 31 0.80 10.10 7.14
C ARG A 31 0.54 9.23 5.92
N ASP A 32 0.10 9.86 4.84
CA ASP A 32 -0.01 9.22 3.52
C ASP A 32 1.36 8.74 3.06
N THR A 33 1.42 7.52 2.55
CA THR A 33 2.66 6.86 2.13
C THR A 33 3.05 7.16 0.68
N LEU A 34 2.16 7.81 -0.10
CA LEU A 34 2.38 8.04 -1.53
C LEU A 34 3.61 8.89 -1.81
N LEU A 35 3.71 10.07 -1.21
CA LEU A 35 4.84 10.98 -1.46
C LEU A 35 6.19 10.39 -1.01
N PRO A 36 6.32 9.80 0.18
CA PRO A 36 7.54 9.08 0.56
C PRO A 36 7.88 7.93 -0.39
N PHE A 37 6.89 7.20 -0.87
CA PHE A 37 7.09 6.13 -1.86
C PHE A 37 7.60 6.68 -3.19
N LEU A 38 7.02 7.74 -3.70
CA LEU A 38 7.46 8.39 -4.94
C LEU A 38 8.88 8.94 -4.83
N ARG A 39 9.21 9.52 -3.68
CA ARG A 39 10.58 9.97 -3.40
C ARG A 39 11.57 8.81 -3.41
N HIS A 40 11.21 7.69 -2.82
CA HIS A 40 12.02 6.48 -2.84
C HIS A 40 12.18 5.91 -4.26
N LEU A 41 11.09 5.90 -5.03
CA LEU A 41 11.05 5.38 -6.39
C LEU A 41 11.90 6.20 -7.37
N ALA A 42 11.76 7.52 -7.34
CA ALA A 42 12.41 8.43 -8.28
C ALA A 42 13.81 8.89 -7.84
N GLY A 43 14.11 8.82 -6.55
CA GLY A 43 15.24 9.47 -5.92
C GLY A 43 14.97 10.95 -5.62
N THR A 44 15.69 11.49 -4.64
CA THR A 44 15.42 12.83 -4.12
C THR A 44 15.52 13.91 -5.19
N ARG A 45 16.54 13.84 -6.07
CA ARG A 45 16.76 14.85 -7.10
C ARG A 45 15.61 14.92 -8.12
N ARG A 46 15.22 13.78 -8.66
CA ARG A 46 14.11 13.69 -9.64
C ARG A 46 12.77 14.05 -8.99
N PHE A 47 12.58 13.67 -7.74
CA PHE A 47 11.40 14.04 -6.97
C PHE A 47 11.28 15.55 -6.83
N LEU A 48 12.36 16.25 -6.44
CA LEU A 48 12.37 17.70 -6.29
C LEU A 48 12.09 18.43 -7.60
N VAL A 49 12.65 17.96 -8.72
CA VAL A 49 12.40 18.55 -10.06
C VAL A 49 10.94 18.40 -10.46
N ARG A 50 10.25 17.37 -10.00
CA ARG A 50 8.84 17.08 -10.31
C ARG A 50 7.84 17.69 -9.32
N LEU A 51 8.31 18.31 -8.24
CA LEU A 51 7.45 18.98 -7.26
C LEU A 51 6.46 20.01 -7.85
N PRO A 52 6.81 20.83 -8.85
CA PRO A 52 5.86 21.75 -9.45
C PRO A 52 4.61 21.08 -10.03
N ILE A 53 4.76 19.89 -10.60
CA ILE A 53 3.63 19.10 -11.12
C ILE A 53 2.75 18.59 -9.99
N ILE A 54 3.36 18.10 -8.92
CA ILE A 54 2.62 17.68 -7.71
C ILE A 54 1.86 18.87 -7.13
N ALA A 55 2.50 20.04 -7.04
CA ALA A 55 1.88 21.27 -6.56
C ALA A 55 0.67 21.67 -7.42
N ALA A 56 0.78 21.60 -8.74
CA ALA A 56 -0.33 21.87 -9.65
C ALA A 56 -1.51 20.93 -9.44
N ILE A 57 -1.25 19.64 -9.24
CA ILE A 57 -2.29 18.64 -8.96
C ILE A 57 -2.95 18.90 -7.60
N VAL A 58 -2.17 19.26 -6.58
CA VAL A 58 -2.69 19.61 -5.25
C VAL A 58 -3.58 20.85 -5.32
N VAL A 59 -3.18 21.87 -6.08
CA VAL A 59 -3.99 23.08 -6.30
C VAL A 59 -5.29 22.73 -7.01
N ALA A 60 -5.25 21.92 -8.07
CA ALA A 60 -6.44 21.47 -8.77
C ALA A 60 -7.40 20.70 -7.85
N MET A 61 -6.86 19.87 -6.95
CA MET A 61 -7.64 19.19 -5.93
C MET A 61 -8.25 20.16 -4.92
N ALA A 62 -7.51 21.16 -4.48
CA ALA A 62 -8.00 22.19 -3.56
C ALA A 62 -9.11 23.04 -4.19
N LEU A 63 -9.04 23.31 -5.50
CA LEU A 63 -10.08 23.98 -6.28
C LEU A 63 -11.27 23.06 -6.64
N ARG A 64 -11.27 21.83 -6.14
CA ARG A 64 -12.31 20.82 -6.41
C ARG A 64 -12.45 20.41 -7.88
N LEU A 65 -11.43 20.62 -8.69
CA LEU A 65 -11.38 20.20 -10.09
C LEU A 65 -11.04 18.70 -10.21
N LEU A 66 -10.38 18.14 -9.19
CA LEU A 66 -9.99 16.73 -9.12
C LEU A 66 -10.42 16.12 -7.79
N THR A 67 -10.85 14.87 -7.83
CA THR A 67 -11.02 14.05 -6.62
C THR A 67 -9.66 13.62 -6.07
N ARG A 68 -9.60 13.28 -4.78
CA ARG A 68 -8.38 12.79 -4.14
C ARG A 68 -7.84 11.52 -4.82
N SER A 69 -8.73 10.60 -5.18
CA SER A 69 -8.35 9.36 -5.89
C SER A 69 -7.76 9.67 -7.26
N ARG A 70 -8.37 10.58 -8.00
CA ARG A 70 -7.89 10.97 -9.33
C ARG A 70 -6.53 11.69 -9.25
N ALA A 71 -6.36 12.55 -8.26
CA ALA A 71 -5.08 13.22 -8.01
C ALA A 71 -3.96 12.20 -7.73
N LYS A 72 -4.21 11.21 -6.88
CA LYS A 72 -3.26 10.13 -6.60
C LYS A 72 -2.90 9.32 -7.86
N GLU A 73 -3.89 8.97 -8.68
CA GLU A 73 -3.66 8.27 -9.95
C GLU A 73 -2.77 9.08 -10.89
N LEU A 74 -3.04 10.36 -11.05
CA LEU A 74 -2.26 11.23 -11.93
C LEU A 74 -0.82 11.36 -11.47
N VAL A 75 -0.59 11.59 -10.18
CA VAL A 75 0.76 11.68 -9.60
C VAL A 75 1.49 10.35 -9.79
N LEU A 76 0.86 9.25 -9.46
CA LEU A 76 1.47 7.93 -9.59
C LEU A 76 1.81 7.62 -11.05
N SER A 77 0.88 7.82 -11.98
CA SER A 77 1.09 7.59 -13.41
C SER A 77 2.24 8.40 -13.96
N PHE A 78 2.37 9.66 -13.51
CA PHE A 78 3.47 10.52 -13.93
C PHE A 78 4.84 10.01 -13.46
N PHE A 79 4.91 9.50 -12.23
CA PHE A 79 6.17 9.00 -11.67
C PHE A 79 6.56 7.60 -12.16
N VAL A 80 5.59 6.74 -12.48
CA VAL A 80 5.88 5.38 -12.96
C VAL A 80 6.06 5.28 -14.47
N ARG A 81 5.83 6.37 -15.19
CA ARG A 81 6.00 6.40 -16.64
C ARG A 81 7.42 6.01 -17.04
N GLY A 82 7.55 5.00 -17.89
CA GLY A 82 8.84 4.49 -18.35
C GLY A 82 9.52 3.46 -17.46
N ALA A 83 8.97 3.16 -16.28
CA ALA A 83 9.48 2.10 -15.41
C ALA A 83 8.83 0.75 -15.76
N SER A 84 9.62 -0.33 -15.73
CA SER A 84 9.10 -1.68 -15.90
C SER A 84 8.36 -2.14 -14.64
N ARG A 85 7.41 -3.08 -14.80
CA ARG A 85 6.70 -3.67 -13.67
C ARG A 85 7.66 -4.32 -12.67
N ALA A 86 8.65 -5.08 -13.18
CA ALA A 86 9.66 -5.73 -12.35
C ALA A 86 10.46 -4.73 -11.51
N GLU A 87 10.84 -3.59 -12.10
CA GLU A 87 11.52 -2.51 -11.38
C GLU A 87 10.64 -1.88 -10.30
N LEU A 88 9.36 -1.65 -10.59
CA LEU A 88 8.40 -1.10 -9.63
C LEU A 88 8.16 -2.06 -8.46
N GLU A 89 8.02 -3.35 -8.72
CA GLU A 89 7.87 -4.38 -7.69
C GLU A 89 9.10 -4.43 -6.79
N LEU A 90 10.30 -4.45 -7.38
CA LEU A 90 11.56 -4.47 -6.63
C LEU A 90 11.71 -3.25 -5.72
N ARG A 91 11.43 -2.06 -6.23
CA ARG A 91 11.51 -0.81 -5.48
C ARG A 91 10.40 -0.70 -4.43
N GLY A 92 9.21 -1.21 -4.74
CA GLY A 92 8.10 -1.30 -3.80
C GLY A 92 8.41 -2.20 -2.61
N GLU A 93 9.01 -3.35 -2.84
CA GLU A 93 9.47 -4.25 -1.79
C GLU A 93 10.57 -3.63 -0.93
N ALA A 94 11.53 -2.94 -1.56
CA ALA A 94 12.59 -2.23 -0.85
C ALA A 94 12.01 -1.13 0.04
N PHE A 95 11.05 -0.35 -0.45
CA PHE A 95 10.34 0.67 0.32
C PHE A 95 9.60 0.06 1.52
N ALA A 96 8.87 -1.01 1.30
CA ALA A 96 8.13 -1.70 2.36
C ALA A 96 9.06 -2.24 3.44
N ARG A 97 10.24 -2.68 3.08
CA ARG A 97 11.24 -3.24 4.00
C ARG A 97 11.99 -2.15 4.76
N GLU A 98 12.43 -1.11 4.06
CA GLU A 98 13.37 -0.11 4.59
C GLU A 98 12.69 1.12 5.19
N ARG A 99 11.58 1.58 4.60
CA ARG A 99 10.93 2.84 4.95
C ARG A 99 9.62 2.70 5.69
N LEU A 100 8.79 1.76 5.26
CA LEU A 100 7.44 1.60 5.80
C LEU A 100 7.42 1.30 7.32
N PRO A 101 8.31 0.46 7.88
CA PRO A 101 8.31 0.20 9.32
C PRO A 101 8.47 1.45 10.19
N GLY A 102 9.28 2.42 9.75
CA GLY A 102 9.46 3.70 10.45
C GLY A 102 8.27 4.65 10.36
N MET A 103 7.34 4.40 9.44
CA MET A 103 6.13 5.21 9.22
C MET A 103 4.93 4.68 9.99
N LEU A 104 4.98 3.46 10.49
CA LEU A 104 3.89 2.85 11.26
C LEU A 104 3.74 3.53 12.62
N ARG A 105 2.50 3.77 13.02
CA ARG A 105 2.19 4.21 14.38
C ARG A 105 2.56 3.12 15.36
N GLU A 106 3.13 3.49 16.50
CA GLU A 106 3.54 2.52 17.54
C GLU A 106 2.35 1.69 18.03
N GLU A 107 1.22 2.31 18.27
CA GLU A 107 -0.03 1.64 18.68
C GLU A 107 -0.52 0.65 17.62
N ALA A 108 -0.47 1.05 16.36
CA ALA A 108 -0.85 0.20 15.23
C ALA A 108 0.10 -0.99 15.07
N ARG A 109 1.39 -0.76 15.26
CA ARG A 109 2.41 -1.80 15.24
C ARG A 109 2.19 -2.83 16.38
N ALA A 110 1.93 -2.34 17.59
CA ALA A 110 1.64 -3.20 18.74
C ALA A 110 0.39 -4.05 18.50
N ARG A 111 -0.66 -3.43 17.94
CA ARG A 111 -1.91 -4.14 17.61
C ARG A 111 -1.71 -5.21 16.52
N LEU A 112 -0.96 -4.88 15.49
CA LEU A 112 -0.63 -5.83 14.42
C LEU A 112 0.15 -7.04 14.98
N ARG A 113 1.18 -6.78 15.81
CA ARG A 113 1.95 -7.84 16.47
C ARG A 113 1.09 -8.74 17.35
N TRP A 114 0.15 -8.13 18.08
CA TRP A 114 -0.78 -8.90 18.92
C TRP A 114 -1.65 -9.85 18.08
N HIS A 115 -2.20 -9.36 16.96
CA HIS A 115 -2.98 -10.22 16.06
C HIS A 115 -2.13 -11.33 15.45
N GLN A 116 -0.91 -11.03 15.05
CA GLN A 116 0.01 -12.03 14.49
C GLN A 116 0.39 -13.09 15.55
N ALA A 117 0.68 -12.68 16.77
CA ALA A 117 0.99 -13.60 17.88
C ALA A 117 -0.20 -14.47 18.28
N SER A 118 -1.43 -13.96 18.09
CA SER A 118 -2.67 -14.70 18.35
C SER A 118 -3.05 -15.67 17.22
N GLY A 119 -2.26 -15.76 16.15
CA GLY A 119 -2.54 -16.61 15.00
C GLY A 119 -3.66 -16.11 14.10
N HIS A 120 -4.03 -14.83 14.21
CA HIS A 120 -5.04 -14.22 13.37
C HIS A 120 -4.49 -13.94 11.96
N HIS A 121 -5.35 -14.07 10.97
CA HIS A 121 -4.98 -13.72 9.59
C HIS A 121 -5.10 -12.20 9.41
N CYS A 122 -3.98 -11.54 9.14
CA CYS A 122 -3.94 -10.09 8.96
C CYS A 122 -3.99 -9.73 7.47
N ILE A 123 -4.95 -8.89 7.09
CA ILE A 123 -5.10 -8.37 5.73
C ILE A 123 -4.84 -6.87 5.75
N LEU A 124 -3.97 -6.42 4.87
CA LEU A 124 -3.70 -5.01 4.66
C LEU A 124 -4.50 -4.53 3.46
N VAL A 125 -5.32 -3.51 3.68
CA VAL A 125 -6.08 -2.84 2.63
C VAL A 125 -5.49 -1.46 2.41
N THR A 126 -5.28 -1.10 1.17
CA THR A 126 -4.82 0.23 0.80
C THR A 126 -5.73 0.80 -0.29
N ALA A 127 -6.07 2.08 -0.15
CA ALA A 127 -6.80 2.82 -1.16
C ALA A 127 -5.89 3.36 -2.27
N SER A 128 -4.58 3.09 -2.19
CA SER A 128 -3.67 3.41 -3.29
C SER A 128 -4.08 2.62 -4.53
N PRO A 129 -4.09 3.25 -5.73
CA PRO A 129 -4.42 2.54 -6.95
C PRO A 129 -3.48 1.34 -7.10
N ALA A 130 -4.07 0.16 -7.21
CA ALA A 130 -3.31 -1.02 -7.55
C ALA A 130 -2.60 -0.77 -8.89
N LEU A 131 -1.33 -1.10 -8.98
CA LEU A 131 -0.65 -1.20 -10.25
C LEU A 131 -1.28 -2.38 -10.99
N SER A 132 -2.43 -2.12 -11.60
CA SER A 132 -3.10 -3.14 -12.42
C SER A 132 -2.18 -3.58 -13.54
N PRO A 133 -2.15 -4.89 -13.84
CA PRO A 133 -1.36 -5.41 -14.94
C PRO A 133 -1.78 -4.83 -16.28
#